data_d6507e723c38b41627946377360f2211
#
_entry.id   d6507e723c38b41627946377360f2211
#
_cell.length_a   1.000
_cell.length_b   1.000
_cell.length_c   1.000
_cell.angle_alpha   90.00
_cell.angle_beta   90.00
_cell.angle_gamma   90.00
#
_symmetry.space_group_name_H-M   'P 1'
#
loop_
_entity.id
_entity.type
_entity.pdbx_description
1 polymer ?
#
loop_
_entity_poly.entity_id
_entity_poly.type
_entity_poly.pdbx_seq_one_letter_code
_entity_poly.pdbx_strand_id
1 'polypeptide(L)'
;MQGIRYLIAVMVVLLFIAAPAGARTYEVISGYENAPAGGATLTSPIEVEFWELPVWLLLMQLACIPVELLAPLKFWGYLGYRRISRENLLDNTVRAQVFSCIVDHPGIHFHGIAQETGIRPGTLRYHLGILQRHHVIVLVKSDGYARFFRNDGTYSEPEQRLLAHLRRGVPHDILALLLRRPSATRTELAEDLGVAGPTITWHMKRLERDHLVSAERDGRCVRYRIPGERAPEVRRWLCDQA
;
A
#
# COMPACT_ATOMS: atom_id res chain seq x y z
N MET A 1 26.79 -8.01 -10.61
CA MET A 1 26.79 -9.34 -9.98
C MET A 1 25.40 -9.99 -9.90
N GLN A 2 24.28 -9.25 -9.91
CA GLN A 2 22.92 -9.85 -9.92
C GLN A 2 22.57 -10.57 -11.22
N GLY A 3 22.97 -10.06 -12.39
CA GLY A 3 22.68 -10.69 -13.70
C GLY A 3 23.26 -12.09 -13.88
N ILE A 4 24.47 -12.33 -13.35
CA ILE A 4 25.10 -13.66 -13.41
C ILE A 4 24.35 -14.69 -12.57
N ARG A 5 23.79 -14.28 -11.44
CA ARG A 5 22.98 -15.17 -10.58
C ARG A 5 21.66 -15.58 -11.24
N TYR A 6 21.01 -14.65 -11.97
CA TYR A 6 19.81 -14.95 -12.75
C TYR A 6 20.11 -15.90 -13.93
N LEU A 7 21.25 -15.68 -14.59
CA LEU A 7 21.68 -16.54 -15.71
C LEU A 7 21.95 -17.97 -15.22
N ILE A 8 22.62 -18.13 -14.08
CA ILE A 8 22.88 -19.44 -13.46
C ILE A 8 21.57 -20.10 -13.03
N ALA A 9 20.63 -19.35 -12.43
CA ALA A 9 19.34 -19.89 -12.00
C ALA A 9 18.51 -20.37 -13.19
N VAL A 10 18.45 -19.59 -14.27
CA VAL A 10 17.76 -19.96 -15.52
C VAL A 10 18.43 -21.18 -16.16
N MET A 11 19.76 -21.24 -16.17
CA MET A 11 20.51 -22.38 -16.72
C MET A 11 20.25 -23.66 -15.93
N VAL A 12 20.18 -23.59 -14.60
CA VAL A 12 19.84 -24.73 -13.74
C VAL A 12 18.41 -25.20 -13.99
N VAL A 13 17.44 -24.28 -14.10
CA VAL A 13 16.05 -24.62 -14.42
C VAL A 13 15.94 -25.26 -15.82
N LEU A 14 16.64 -24.73 -16.81
CA LEU A 14 16.68 -25.31 -18.15
C LEU A 14 17.37 -26.68 -18.18
N LEU A 15 18.39 -26.92 -17.36
CA LEU A 15 19.04 -28.22 -17.23
C LEU A 15 18.10 -29.27 -16.64
N PHE A 16 17.25 -28.89 -15.69
CA PHE A 16 16.22 -29.78 -15.12
C PHE A 16 15.06 -30.06 -16.07
N ILE A 17 14.67 -29.09 -16.92
CA ILE A 17 13.62 -29.27 -17.93
C ILE A 17 14.17 -30.10 -19.11
N ALA A 18 15.47 -29.95 -19.43
CA ALA A 18 16.14 -30.65 -20.52
C ALA A 18 16.66 -32.05 -20.11
N ALA A 19 16.61 -32.42 -18.83
CA ALA A 19 16.87 -33.78 -18.44
C ALA A 19 15.83 -34.66 -19.17
N PRO A 20 16.23 -35.42 -20.19
CA PRO A 20 15.25 -36.31 -20.86
C PRO A 20 14.73 -37.23 -19.76
N ALA A 21 13.45 -37.20 -19.52
CA ALA A 21 12.78 -38.36 -18.99
C ALA A 21 13.08 -39.46 -20.01
N GLY A 22 14.22 -40.10 -19.83
CA GLY A 22 14.60 -41.26 -20.60
C GLY A 22 13.50 -42.25 -20.37
N ALA A 23 12.51 -42.23 -21.25
CA ALA A 23 11.61 -43.34 -21.40
C ALA A 23 12.52 -44.52 -21.72
N ARG A 24 12.99 -45.20 -20.68
CA ARG A 24 13.59 -46.50 -20.83
C ARG A 24 12.47 -47.37 -21.33
N THR A 25 12.44 -47.59 -22.64
CA THR A 25 11.64 -48.62 -23.24
C THR A 25 12.13 -49.90 -22.60
N TYR A 26 11.40 -50.40 -21.64
CA TYR A 26 11.60 -51.72 -21.12
C TYR A 26 11.03 -52.64 -22.15
N GLU A 27 11.90 -53.33 -22.91
CA GLU A 27 11.51 -54.47 -23.70
C GLU A 27 11.20 -55.58 -22.72
N VAL A 28 9.94 -55.87 -22.50
CA VAL A 28 9.48 -57.01 -21.70
C VAL A 28 9.72 -58.24 -22.53
N ILE A 29 10.93 -58.78 -22.43
CA ILE A 29 11.22 -60.09 -22.99
C ILE A 29 10.43 -61.09 -22.15
N SER A 30 9.46 -61.72 -22.76
CA SER A 30 8.69 -62.81 -22.14
C SER A 30 9.69 -63.88 -21.66
N GLY A 31 9.89 -63.98 -20.35
CA GLY A 31 10.73 -65.01 -19.74
C GLY A 31 10.18 -66.44 -19.92
N TYR A 32 9.16 -66.59 -20.72
CA TYR A 32 8.43 -67.85 -20.97
C TYR A 32 8.90 -68.62 -22.17
N GLU A 33 9.84 -68.14 -22.96
CA GLU A 33 10.40 -68.92 -24.07
C GLU A 33 11.13 -70.21 -23.62
N ASN A 34 11.47 -70.31 -22.33
CA ASN A 34 12.10 -71.50 -21.74
C ASN A 34 11.37 -72.03 -20.49
N ALA A 35 10.09 -71.72 -20.33
CA ALA A 35 9.32 -72.27 -19.21
C ALA A 35 9.11 -73.78 -19.33
N PRO A 36 9.43 -74.59 -18.29
CA PRO A 36 9.10 -76.01 -18.33
C PRO A 36 7.59 -76.16 -18.44
N ALA A 37 7.19 -77.16 -19.20
CA ALA A 37 5.77 -77.50 -19.51
C ALA A 37 5.01 -77.95 -18.22
N GLY A 38 4.81 -77.13 -17.32
CA GLY A 38 4.00 -77.26 -16.10
C GLY A 38 3.27 -76.00 -15.89
N GLY A 39 2.00 -75.95 -16.23
CA GLY A 39 1.15 -74.76 -16.31
C GLY A 39 1.18 -73.93 -14.99
N ALA A 40 1.95 -72.91 -15.02
CA ALA A 40 1.76 -71.80 -14.06
C ALA A 40 0.60 -70.96 -14.59
N THR A 41 -0.52 -71.02 -13.96
CA THR A 41 -1.62 -70.08 -14.18
C THR A 41 -1.10 -68.67 -13.92
N LEU A 42 -1.00 -67.86 -14.99
CA LEU A 42 -0.78 -66.45 -14.88
C LEU A 42 -1.99 -65.87 -14.15
N THR A 43 -1.83 -65.60 -12.86
CA THR A 43 -2.78 -64.77 -12.15
C THR A 43 -2.72 -63.37 -12.76
N SER A 44 -3.85 -62.91 -13.30
CA SER A 44 -4.00 -61.53 -13.76
C SER A 44 -3.53 -60.59 -12.66
N PRO A 45 -2.86 -59.50 -12.98
CA PRO A 45 -2.47 -58.50 -11.97
C PRO A 45 -3.72 -58.08 -11.20
N ILE A 46 -3.64 -58.20 -9.86
CA ILE A 46 -4.72 -57.75 -8.97
C ILE A 46 -4.60 -56.22 -8.90
N GLU A 47 -5.62 -55.52 -9.38
CA GLU A 47 -5.74 -54.09 -9.19
C GLU A 47 -6.05 -53.82 -7.71
N VAL A 48 -5.11 -53.23 -6.98
CA VAL A 48 -5.23 -52.88 -5.58
C VAL A 48 -5.50 -51.38 -5.50
N GLU A 49 -6.55 -50.98 -4.79
CA GLU A 49 -6.82 -49.57 -4.60
C GLU A 49 -5.70 -48.90 -3.75
N PHE A 50 -5.45 -47.63 -4.04
CA PHE A 50 -4.37 -46.86 -3.39
C PHE A 50 -4.39 -46.94 -1.84
N TRP A 51 -5.59 -47.04 -1.27
CA TRP A 51 -5.78 -47.09 0.20
C TRP A 51 -5.50 -48.47 0.80
N GLU A 52 -5.40 -49.48 0.00
CA GLU A 52 -5.09 -50.88 0.40
C GLU A 52 -3.58 -51.18 0.37
N LEU A 53 -2.80 -50.18 -0.14
CA LEU A 53 -1.35 -50.30 -0.16
C LEU A 53 -0.79 -50.27 1.26
N PRO A 54 0.18 -51.14 1.61
CA PRO A 54 0.82 -51.15 2.93
C PRO A 54 1.49 -49.80 3.19
N VAL A 55 1.34 -49.33 4.42
CA VAL A 55 1.78 -47.97 4.88
C VAL A 55 3.26 -47.69 4.56
N TRP A 56 4.13 -48.70 4.57
CA TRP A 56 5.54 -48.55 4.24
C TRP A 56 5.74 -48.15 2.76
N LEU A 57 4.89 -48.61 1.90
CA LEU A 57 4.93 -48.28 0.45
C LEU A 57 4.45 -46.86 0.20
N LEU A 58 3.43 -46.43 0.96
CA LEU A 58 2.96 -45.04 0.95
C LEU A 58 4.04 -44.08 1.52
N LEU A 59 4.71 -44.48 2.59
CA LEU A 59 5.83 -43.71 3.17
C LEU A 59 7.02 -43.65 2.21
N MET A 60 7.32 -44.73 1.50
CA MET A 60 8.38 -44.78 0.49
C MET A 60 8.05 -43.85 -0.70
N GLN A 61 6.79 -43.87 -1.17
CA GLN A 61 6.35 -42.92 -2.20
C GLN A 61 6.38 -41.47 -1.72
N LEU A 62 5.99 -41.21 -0.47
CA LEU A 62 6.09 -39.88 0.14
C LEU A 62 7.54 -39.43 0.27
N ALA A 63 8.46 -40.33 0.60
CA ALA A 63 9.90 -40.07 0.67
C ALA A 63 10.53 -39.87 -0.70
N CYS A 64 9.93 -40.45 -1.74
CA CYS A 64 10.28 -40.29 -3.16
C CYS A 64 9.55 -39.13 -3.83
N ILE A 65 8.73 -38.33 -3.10
CA ILE A 65 8.32 -37.02 -3.61
C ILE A 65 9.61 -36.28 -3.94
N PRO A 66 9.91 -36.07 -5.24
CA PRO A 66 11.25 -35.65 -5.62
C PRO A 66 11.59 -34.37 -4.88
N VAL A 67 12.81 -34.34 -4.34
CA VAL A 67 13.40 -33.12 -3.75
C VAL A 67 13.25 -31.94 -4.70
N GLU A 68 13.08 -32.19 -5.95
CA GLU A 68 12.70 -31.29 -7.04
C GLU A 68 11.37 -30.55 -6.80
N LEU A 69 10.37 -31.15 -6.15
CA LEU A 69 9.12 -30.46 -5.78
C LEU A 69 9.33 -29.51 -4.62
N LEU A 70 10.35 -29.75 -3.77
CA LEU A 70 10.78 -28.84 -2.69
C LEU A 70 11.79 -27.79 -3.17
N ALA A 71 12.40 -28.00 -4.35
CA ALA A 71 13.35 -27.05 -4.93
C ALA A 71 12.72 -25.66 -5.20
N PRO A 72 11.50 -25.52 -5.75
CA PRO A 72 10.86 -24.22 -5.88
C PRO A 72 10.58 -23.54 -4.54
N LEU A 73 10.26 -24.27 -3.51
CA LEU A 73 10.07 -23.73 -2.15
C LEU A 73 11.37 -23.22 -1.53
N LYS A 74 12.48 -23.98 -1.72
CA LYS A 74 13.82 -23.53 -1.32
C LYS A 74 14.31 -22.37 -2.19
N PHE A 75 14.00 -22.39 -3.49
CA PHE A 75 14.33 -21.34 -4.44
C PHE A 75 13.58 -20.05 -4.10
N TRP A 76 12.30 -20.10 -3.70
CA TRP A 76 11.53 -18.97 -3.20
C TRP A 76 12.09 -18.41 -1.88
N GLY A 77 12.55 -19.28 -0.98
CA GLY A 77 13.29 -18.88 0.23
C GLY A 77 14.64 -18.24 -0.10
N TYR A 78 15.35 -18.77 -1.12
CA TYR A 78 16.67 -18.27 -1.56
C TYR A 78 16.57 -16.98 -2.39
N LEU A 79 15.52 -16.79 -3.20
CA LEU A 79 15.20 -15.52 -3.89
C LEU A 79 14.95 -14.39 -2.91
N GLY A 80 14.99 -14.69 -1.61
CA GLY A 80 14.90 -13.72 -0.55
C GLY A 80 13.60 -12.94 -0.65
N TYR A 81 12.53 -13.52 -0.20
CA TYR A 81 11.35 -12.75 0.15
C TYR A 81 11.77 -11.75 1.24
N ARG A 82 12.30 -10.60 0.78
CA ARG A 82 12.72 -9.53 1.69
C ARG A 82 11.47 -8.98 2.34
N ARG A 83 11.16 -9.53 3.50
CA ARG A 83 10.04 -9.06 4.31
C ARG A 83 10.31 -7.60 4.64
N ILE A 84 9.41 -6.73 4.17
CA ILE A 84 9.47 -5.32 4.53
C ILE A 84 9.13 -5.25 6.02
N SER A 85 10.12 -4.90 6.84
CA SER A 85 10.01 -4.61 8.27
C SER A 85 10.13 -3.11 8.50
N ARG A 86 9.83 -2.65 9.72
CA ARG A 86 10.03 -1.24 10.07
C ARG A 86 11.48 -0.79 9.89
N GLU A 87 12.45 -1.67 10.13
CA GLU A 87 13.89 -1.37 10.05
C GLU A 87 14.35 -1.12 8.64
N ASN A 88 13.82 -1.85 7.64
CA ASN A 88 14.21 -1.71 6.23
C ASN A 88 13.17 -0.95 5.38
N LEU A 89 12.20 -0.33 6.05
CA LEU A 89 11.10 0.34 5.35
C LEU A 89 11.57 1.45 4.43
N LEU A 90 12.55 2.25 4.87
CA LEU A 90 13.07 3.40 4.14
C LEU A 90 14.34 3.11 3.31
N ASP A 91 14.80 1.86 3.26
CA ASP A 91 15.93 1.47 2.40
C ASP A 91 15.63 1.63 0.89
N ASN A 92 14.36 1.62 0.53
CA ASN A 92 13.96 1.88 -0.84
C ASN A 92 13.92 3.39 -1.09
N THR A 93 14.77 3.87 -2.01
CA THR A 93 14.95 5.29 -2.31
C THR A 93 13.66 6.00 -2.68
N VAL A 94 12.81 5.36 -3.51
CA VAL A 94 11.51 5.93 -3.93
C VAL A 94 10.57 6.07 -2.73
N ARG A 95 10.55 5.09 -1.83
CA ARG A 95 9.69 5.13 -0.64
C ARG A 95 10.19 6.14 0.38
N ALA A 96 11.52 6.28 0.54
CA ALA A 96 12.13 7.32 1.35
C ALA A 96 11.80 8.71 0.81
N GLN A 97 11.85 8.91 -0.51
CA GLN A 97 11.47 10.17 -1.16
C GLN A 97 9.99 10.51 -0.92
N VAL A 98 9.09 9.53 -1.05
CA VAL A 98 7.66 9.73 -0.75
C VAL A 98 7.44 10.10 0.71
N PHE A 99 8.15 9.43 1.63
CA PHE A 99 8.06 9.72 3.05
C PHE A 99 8.60 11.11 3.39
N SER A 100 9.77 11.49 2.87
CA SER A 100 10.33 12.85 3.05
C SER A 100 9.37 13.91 2.55
N CYS A 101 8.80 13.74 1.36
CA CYS A 101 7.81 14.67 0.80
C CYS A 101 6.59 14.86 1.74
N ILE A 102 6.14 13.80 2.43
CA ILE A 102 5.02 13.89 3.39
C ILE A 102 5.45 14.61 4.67
N VAL A 103 6.70 14.41 5.12
CA VAL A 103 7.26 15.10 6.29
C VAL A 103 7.43 16.59 6.03
N ASP A 104 7.98 16.94 4.86
CA ASP A 104 8.23 18.33 4.46
C ASP A 104 6.92 19.07 4.15
N HIS A 105 5.89 18.33 3.74
CA HIS A 105 4.59 18.87 3.35
C HIS A 105 3.43 18.17 4.08
N PRO A 106 3.25 18.37 5.38
CA PRO A 106 2.17 17.75 6.14
C PRO A 106 0.79 18.10 5.56
N GLY A 107 -0.07 17.08 5.44
CA GLY A 107 -1.39 17.24 4.82
C GLY A 107 -1.38 17.30 3.29
N ILE A 108 -0.30 16.89 2.64
CA ILE A 108 -0.23 16.78 1.19
C ILE A 108 -1.21 15.72 0.66
N HIS A 109 -1.84 15.98 -0.47
CA HIS A 109 -2.74 15.05 -1.12
C HIS A 109 -2.00 14.21 -2.18
N PHE A 110 -2.62 13.12 -2.64
CA PHE A 110 -2.01 12.17 -3.57
C PHE A 110 -1.39 12.83 -4.81
N HIS A 111 -2.14 13.72 -5.47
CA HIS A 111 -1.64 14.42 -6.66
C HIS A 111 -0.48 15.38 -6.36
N GLY A 112 -0.49 16.02 -5.17
CA GLY A 112 0.62 16.87 -4.74
C GLY A 112 1.90 16.05 -4.59
N ILE A 113 1.84 14.88 -3.94
CA ILE A 113 3.01 13.99 -3.82
C ILE A 113 3.49 13.56 -5.22
N ALA A 114 2.57 13.22 -6.14
CA ALA A 114 2.94 12.82 -7.48
C ALA A 114 3.64 13.95 -8.26
N GLN A 115 3.20 15.20 -8.11
CA GLN A 115 3.81 16.38 -8.73
C GLN A 115 5.19 16.68 -8.15
N GLU A 116 5.32 16.70 -6.82
CA GLU A 116 6.58 17.01 -6.14
C GLU A 116 7.66 15.94 -6.38
N THR A 117 7.25 14.67 -6.39
CA THR A 117 8.21 13.56 -6.51
C THR A 117 8.44 13.08 -7.93
N GLY A 118 7.56 13.43 -8.87
CA GLY A 118 7.59 12.92 -10.26
C GLY A 118 7.26 11.43 -10.38
N ILE A 119 6.80 10.79 -9.30
CA ILE A 119 6.55 9.34 -9.26
C ILE A 119 5.22 9.02 -9.93
N ARG A 120 5.22 7.97 -10.76
CA ARG A 120 4.00 7.49 -11.44
C ARG A 120 2.92 7.09 -10.43
N PRO A 121 1.63 7.40 -10.69
CA PRO A 121 0.53 7.18 -9.76
C PRO A 121 0.41 5.73 -9.25
N GLY A 122 0.68 4.73 -10.09
CA GLY A 122 0.64 3.31 -9.69
C GLY A 122 1.71 2.96 -8.66
N THR A 123 2.95 3.39 -8.90
CA THR A 123 4.10 3.21 -8.00
C THR A 123 3.88 3.96 -6.69
N LEU A 124 3.40 5.20 -6.77
CA LEU A 124 3.10 6.01 -5.60
C LEU A 124 2.04 5.34 -4.70
N ARG A 125 0.94 4.83 -5.29
CA ARG A 125 -0.11 4.12 -4.55
C ARG A 125 0.44 2.89 -3.82
N TYR A 126 1.32 2.14 -4.47
CA TYR A 126 1.98 0.99 -3.86
C TYR A 126 2.83 1.39 -2.64
N HIS A 127 3.69 2.41 -2.76
CA HIS A 127 4.54 2.87 -1.67
C HIS A 127 3.75 3.49 -0.51
N LEU A 128 2.73 4.29 -0.80
CA LEU A 128 1.82 4.82 0.21
C LEU A 128 1.10 3.70 0.97
N GLY A 129 0.62 2.66 0.26
CA GLY A 129 0.00 1.51 0.89
C GLY A 129 0.95 0.73 1.83
N ILE A 130 2.24 0.67 1.51
CA ILE A 130 3.25 0.07 2.40
C ILE A 130 3.46 0.95 3.63
N LEU A 131 3.68 2.25 3.46
CA LEU A 131 3.89 3.20 4.57
C LEU A 131 2.71 3.22 5.53
N GLN A 132 1.47 3.15 5.02
CA GLN A 132 0.25 3.05 5.83
C GLN A 132 0.17 1.72 6.61
N ARG A 133 0.45 0.57 5.96
CA ARG A 133 0.43 -0.74 6.63
C ARG A 133 1.43 -0.86 7.76
N HIS A 134 2.55 -0.15 7.67
CA HIS A 134 3.56 -0.09 8.73
C HIS A 134 3.31 1.06 9.73
N HIS A 135 2.16 1.74 9.61
CA HIS A 135 1.77 2.84 10.49
C HIS A 135 2.82 3.96 10.59
N VAL A 136 3.57 4.24 9.52
CA VAL A 136 4.54 5.35 9.47
C VAL A 136 3.88 6.64 9.02
N ILE A 137 2.81 6.51 8.24
CA ILE A 137 1.95 7.62 7.83
C ILE A 137 0.49 7.35 8.19
N VAL A 138 -0.26 8.41 8.42
CA VAL A 138 -1.71 8.38 8.62
C VAL A 138 -2.42 9.07 7.47
N LEU A 139 -3.56 8.53 7.08
CA LEU A 139 -4.45 9.10 6.09
C LEU A 139 -5.66 9.73 6.77
N VAL A 140 -5.79 11.03 6.66
CA VAL A 140 -6.97 11.77 7.10
C VAL A 140 -7.87 12.02 5.90
N LYS A 141 -9.08 11.49 5.94
CA LYS A 141 -10.11 11.76 4.94
C LYS A 141 -10.96 12.91 5.43
N SER A 142 -10.95 14.01 4.70
CA SER A 142 -11.83 15.15 4.93
C SER A 142 -12.50 15.50 3.62
N ASP A 143 -13.82 15.42 3.58
CA ASP A 143 -14.69 15.85 2.46
C ASP A 143 -14.27 15.36 1.07
N GLY A 144 -14.01 14.07 0.97
CA GLY A 144 -13.63 13.43 -0.30
C GLY A 144 -12.15 13.55 -0.66
N TYR A 145 -11.38 14.32 0.07
CA TYR A 145 -9.93 14.43 -0.12
C TYR A 145 -9.18 13.60 0.93
N ALA A 146 -8.22 12.81 0.45
CA ALA A 146 -7.30 12.04 1.25
C ALA A 146 -6.01 12.84 1.45
N ARG A 147 -5.62 13.10 2.70
CA ARG A 147 -4.43 13.85 3.07
C ARG A 147 -3.50 12.99 3.92
N PHE A 148 -2.22 13.08 3.65
CA PHE A 148 -1.21 12.26 4.29
C PHE A 148 -0.44 13.07 5.34
N PHE A 149 -0.23 12.44 6.49
CA PHE A 149 0.57 12.98 7.59
C PHE A 149 1.52 11.91 8.11
N ARG A 150 2.62 12.34 8.70
CA ARG A 150 3.49 11.45 9.46
C ARG A 150 2.76 10.96 10.72
N ASN A 151 2.93 9.70 11.07
CA ASN A 151 2.30 9.07 12.24
C ASN A 151 3.31 8.92 13.38
N ASP A 152 3.70 10.01 13.98
CA ASP A 152 4.62 10.06 15.13
C ASP A 152 4.05 10.83 16.32
N GLY A 153 2.78 11.19 16.25
CA GLY A 153 2.13 12.01 17.28
C GLY A 153 2.45 13.50 17.20
N THR A 154 3.21 13.95 16.20
CA THR A 154 3.55 15.37 16.02
C THR A 154 2.31 16.23 15.82
N TYR A 155 1.28 15.69 15.16
CA TYR A 155 0.04 16.41 14.88
C TYR A 155 -1.14 15.73 15.56
N SER A 156 -1.83 16.46 16.44
CA SER A 156 -3.10 16.04 17.02
C SER A 156 -4.21 16.00 15.94
N GLU A 157 -5.30 15.26 16.18
CA GLU A 157 -6.42 15.25 15.22
C GLU A 157 -6.95 16.64 14.86
N PRO A 158 -7.13 17.60 15.81
CA PRO A 158 -7.55 18.95 15.48
C PRO A 158 -6.55 19.68 14.57
N GLU A 159 -5.24 19.52 14.81
CA GLU A 159 -4.19 20.11 13.97
C GLU A 159 -4.17 19.51 12.56
N GLN A 160 -4.36 18.20 12.42
CA GLN A 160 -4.47 17.56 11.12
C GLN A 160 -5.66 18.09 10.30
N ARG A 161 -6.80 18.35 10.96
CA ARG A 161 -7.98 18.97 10.33
C ARG A 161 -7.68 20.42 9.92
N LEU A 162 -7.06 21.18 10.79
CA LEU A 162 -6.65 22.54 10.51
C LEU A 162 -5.71 22.61 9.30
N LEU A 163 -4.64 21.81 9.31
CA LEU A 163 -3.68 21.72 8.20
C LEU A 163 -4.32 21.30 6.89
N ALA A 164 -5.36 20.46 6.95
CA ALA A 164 -6.12 20.09 5.77
C ALA A 164 -6.83 21.29 5.12
N HIS A 165 -7.22 22.29 5.88
CA HIS A 165 -7.86 23.52 5.40
C HIS A 165 -6.85 24.61 5.02
N LEU A 166 -5.68 24.64 5.68
CA LEU A 166 -4.67 25.67 5.48
C LEU A 166 -3.86 25.51 4.19
N ARG A 167 -3.85 24.32 3.57
CA ARG A 167 -3.22 24.15 2.28
C ARG A 167 -4.02 24.87 1.19
N ARG A 168 -3.37 25.83 0.51
CA ARG A 168 -3.83 26.67 -0.63
C ARG A 168 -5.28 26.45 -1.08
N GLY A 169 -5.99 27.51 -1.33
CA GLY A 169 -7.35 27.50 -1.83
C GLY A 169 -8.30 28.31 -0.96
N VAL A 170 -9.56 28.34 -1.34
CA VAL A 170 -10.59 29.18 -0.70
C VAL A 170 -10.63 29.08 0.84
N PRO A 171 -10.51 27.89 1.48
CA PRO A 171 -10.47 27.85 2.95
C PRO A 171 -9.28 28.55 3.58
N HIS A 172 -8.10 28.41 2.98
CA HIS A 172 -6.89 29.13 3.39
C HIS A 172 -7.11 30.65 3.32
N ASP A 173 -7.62 31.12 2.20
CA ASP A 173 -7.83 32.56 1.95
C ASP A 173 -8.90 33.14 2.90
N ILE A 174 -9.96 32.37 3.18
CA ILE A 174 -10.97 32.74 4.18
C ILE A 174 -10.32 32.90 5.57
N LEU A 175 -9.52 31.91 6.03
CA LEU A 175 -8.88 31.95 7.34
C LEU A 175 -7.87 33.11 7.42
N ALA A 176 -7.09 33.33 6.37
CA ALA A 176 -6.16 34.46 6.28
C ALA A 176 -6.89 35.81 6.35
N LEU A 177 -8.04 35.93 5.68
CA LEU A 177 -8.85 37.16 5.73
C LEU A 177 -9.45 37.38 7.12
N LEU A 178 -10.00 36.32 7.75
CA LEU A 178 -10.58 36.41 9.11
C LEU A 178 -9.54 36.71 10.20
N LEU A 179 -8.26 36.36 9.96
CA LEU A 179 -7.17 36.80 10.86
C LEU A 179 -6.86 38.30 10.74
N ARG A 180 -7.00 38.86 9.53
CA ARG A 180 -6.80 40.29 9.27
C ARG A 180 -8.01 41.12 9.71
N ARG A 181 -9.20 40.59 9.47
CA ARG A 181 -10.50 41.19 9.79
C ARG A 181 -11.28 40.25 10.71
N PRO A 182 -11.28 40.50 12.04
CA PRO A 182 -11.78 39.52 13.03
C PRO A 182 -13.25 39.12 12.91
N SER A 183 -14.03 39.83 12.07
CA SER A 183 -15.43 39.51 11.81
C SER A 183 -15.80 39.91 10.38
N ALA A 184 -16.38 38.98 9.63
CA ALA A 184 -16.84 39.24 8.26
C ALA A 184 -18.15 38.49 7.97
N THR A 185 -18.98 39.08 7.13
CA THR A 185 -20.20 38.44 6.61
C THR A 185 -19.88 37.59 5.38
N ARG A 186 -20.83 36.73 5.00
CA ARG A 186 -20.69 35.93 3.78
C ARG A 186 -20.47 36.80 2.54
N THR A 187 -21.17 37.94 2.45
CA THR A 187 -21.12 38.83 1.30
C THR A 187 -19.73 39.50 1.21
N GLU A 188 -19.23 40.03 2.31
CA GLU A 188 -17.91 40.61 2.40
C GLU A 188 -16.82 39.60 2.00
N LEU A 189 -16.91 38.35 2.51
CA LEU A 189 -15.97 37.28 2.15
C LEU A 189 -16.03 36.94 0.65
N ALA A 190 -17.23 36.91 0.06
CA ALA A 190 -17.42 36.63 -1.34
C ALA A 190 -16.82 37.72 -2.24
N GLU A 191 -17.02 39.00 -1.87
CA GLU A 191 -16.49 40.16 -2.58
C GLU A 191 -14.96 40.25 -2.46
N ASP A 192 -14.42 40.12 -1.23
CA ASP A 192 -12.98 40.22 -0.97
C ASP A 192 -12.18 39.10 -1.67
N LEU A 193 -12.75 37.91 -1.78
CA LEU A 193 -12.07 36.74 -2.38
C LEU A 193 -12.43 36.51 -3.86
N GLY A 194 -13.38 37.26 -4.41
CA GLY A 194 -13.86 37.07 -5.78
C GLY A 194 -14.52 35.70 -6.01
N VAL A 195 -15.16 35.15 -4.98
CA VAL A 195 -15.73 33.79 -4.99
C VAL A 195 -17.25 33.87 -4.84
N ALA A 196 -17.99 33.00 -5.55
CA ALA A 196 -19.44 32.97 -5.47
C ALA A 196 -19.93 32.70 -4.03
N GLY A 197 -20.97 33.43 -3.60
CA GLY A 197 -21.56 33.32 -2.24
C GLY A 197 -21.93 31.88 -1.80
N PRO A 198 -22.53 31.02 -2.65
CA PRO A 198 -22.77 29.62 -2.33
C PRO A 198 -21.50 28.84 -2.00
N THR A 199 -20.38 29.11 -2.69
CA THR A 199 -19.08 28.48 -2.42
C THR A 199 -18.55 28.89 -1.06
N ILE A 200 -18.63 30.20 -0.71
CA ILE A 200 -18.28 30.66 0.64
C ILE A 200 -19.13 29.94 1.69
N THR A 201 -20.45 29.89 1.48
CA THR A 201 -21.36 29.19 2.43
C THR A 201 -20.95 27.72 2.64
N TRP A 202 -20.56 27.02 1.58
CA TRP A 202 -20.11 25.63 1.67
C TRP A 202 -18.82 25.50 2.48
N HIS A 203 -17.84 26.35 2.23
CA HIS A 203 -16.59 26.36 2.99
C HIS A 203 -16.79 26.78 4.44
N MET A 204 -17.64 27.77 4.71
CA MET A 204 -17.93 28.21 6.07
C MET A 204 -18.58 27.11 6.91
N LYS A 205 -19.61 26.40 6.39
CA LYS A 205 -20.21 25.26 7.08
C LYS A 205 -19.19 24.18 7.45
N ARG A 206 -18.20 24.00 6.60
CA ARG A 206 -17.13 23.04 6.79
C ARG A 206 -16.14 23.45 7.86
N LEU A 207 -15.69 24.70 7.81
CA LEU A 207 -14.80 25.30 8.83
C LEU A 207 -15.50 25.36 10.19
N GLU A 208 -16.81 25.62 10.22
CA GLU A 208 -17.63 25.63 11.44
C GLU A 208 -17.76 24.22 12.03
N ARG A 209 -18.02 23.18 11.21
CA ARG A 209 -18.06 21.79 11.63
C ARG A 209 -16.73 21.32 12.25
N ASP A 210 -15.62 21.82 11.73
CA ASP A 210 -14.28 21.49 12.21
C ASP A 210 -13.82 22.45 13.34
N HIS A 211 -14.74 23.30 13.87
CA HIS A 211 -14.54 24.25 14.97
C HIS A 211 -13.41 25.25 14.72
N LEU A 212 -13.14 25.59 13.46
CA LEU A 212 -12.13 26.59 13.07
C LEU A 212 -12.72 27.99 12.95
N VAL A 213 -14.04 28.07 12.71
CA VAL A 213 -14.78 29.30 12.61
C VAL A 213 -16.06 29.18 13.42
N SER A 214 -16.49 30.26 14.06
CA SER A 214 -17.81 30.38 14.70
C SER A 214 -18.67 31.39 13.94
N ALA A 215 -19.97 31.07 13.83
CA ALA A 215 -20.97 31.95 13.26
C ALA A 215 -21.77 32.63 14.37
N GLU A 216 -21.79 33.94 14.37
CA GLU A 216 -22.62 34.75 15.29
C GLU A 216 -23.72 35.47 14.49
N ARG A 217 -24.93 35.42 15.01
CA ARG A 217 -26.05 36.12 14.43
C ARG A 217 -26.10 37.55 14.95
N ASP A 218 -25.92 38.49 14.02
CA ASP A 218 -26.05 39.92 14.30
C ASP A 218 -27.28 40.45 13.54
N GLY A 219 -28.44 40.41 14.21
CA GLY A 219 -29.70 40.77 13.61
C GLY A 219 -30.10 39.86 12.43
N ARG A 220 -30.14 40.41 11.21
CA ARG A 220 -30.43 39.68 9.95
C ARG A 220 -29.20 39.10 9.28
N CYS A 221 -28.00 39.49 9.75
CA CYS A 221 -26.74 39.05 9.17
C CYS A 221 -26.09 37.97 10.03
N VAL A 222 -25.33 37.08 9.39
CA VAL A 222 -24.44 36.13 10.07
C VAL A 222 -23.03 36.62 9.87
N ARG A 223 -22.31 36.81 10.98
CA ARG A 223 -20.91 37.18 11.01
C ARG A 223 -20.07 35.98 11.40
N TYR A 224 -18.97 35.80 10.73
CA TYR A 224 -18.03 34.71 10.96
C TYR A 224 -16.78 35.23 11.63
N ARG A 225 -16.25 34.48 12.59
CA ARG A 225 -14.99 34.79 13.27
C ARG A 225 -14.20 33.53 13.60
N ILE A 226 -12.90 33.67 13.76
CA ILE A 226 -12.05 32.61 14.31
C ILE A 226 -12.19 32.68 15.84
N PRO A 227 -12.51 31.58 16.55
CA PRO A 227 -12.50 31.56 18.01
C PRO A 227 -11.15 31.99 18.57
N GLY A 228 -11.15 32.82 19.62
CA GLY A 228 -9.92 33.40 20.18
C GLY A 228 -8.85 32.37 20.57
N GLU A 229 -9.29 31.22 21.05
CA GLU A 229 -8.43 30.06 21.40
C GLU A 229 -7.73 29.43 20.20
N ARG A 230 -8.34 29.51 18.99
CA ARG A 230 -7.80 28.95 17.75
C ARG A 230 -6.96 29.95 16.94
N ALA A 231 -7.15 31.24 17.16
CA ALA A 231 -6.48 32.28 16.39
C ALA A 231 -4.92 32.19 16.44
N PRO A 232 -4.26 31.91 17.56
CA PRO A 232 -2.81 31.74 17.62
C PRO A 232 -2.32 30.53 16.80
N GLU A 233 -3.06 29.43 16.86
CA GLU A 233 -2.76 28.20 16.13
C GLU A 233 -2.86 28.44 14.62
N VAL A 234 -3.97 29.01 14.16
CA VAL A 234 -4.19 29.34 12.74
C VAL A 234 -3.12 30.30 12.23
N ARG A 235 -2.74 31.31 13.02
CA ARG A 235 -1.68 32.26 12.66
C ARG A 235 -0.33 31.57 12.50
N ARG A 236 0.06 30.73 13.46
CA ARG A 236 1.33 30.00 13.40
C ARG A 236 1.44 29.22 12.08
N TRP A 237 0.43 28.43 11.75
CA TRP A 237 0.46 27.59 10.58
C TRP A 237 0.35 28.34 9.23
N LEU A 238 -0.31 29.51 9.21
CA LEU A 238 -0.33 30.37 8.03
C LEU A 238 1.03 31.04 7.77
N CYS A 239 1.77 31.39 8.85
CA CYS A 239 3.11 31.97 8.71
C CYS A 239 4.15 30.94 8.27
N ASP A 240 4.03 29.66 8.70
CA ASP A 240 4.96 28.59 8.35
C ASP A 240 4.81 28.12 6.90
N GLN A 241 3.75 28.53 6.20
CA GLN A 241 3.47 28.15 4.79
C GLN A 241 3.70 29.30 3.79
N ALA A 242 4.04 30.49 4.24
CA ALA A 242 4.36 31.66 3.43
C ALA A 242 5.83 31.65 3.02
#